data_c4a7a3f384353999837c4fc675a05e76
#
_entry.id   c4a7a3f384353999837c4fc675a05e76
#
_cell.length_a   1.000
_cell.length_b   1.000
_cell.length_c   1.000
_cell.angle_alpha   90.00
_cell.angle_beta   90.00
_cell.angle_gamma   90.00
#
_symmetry.space_group_name_H-M   'P 1'
#
loop_
_entity.id
_entity.type
_entity.pdbx_description
1 polymer ?
#
loop_
_entity_poly.entity_id
_entity_poly.type
_entity_poly.pdbx_seq_one_letter_code
_entity_poly.pdbx_strand_id
1 'polypeptide(L)'
;QFAAMQPVQGAHPYLEAERKIPAAVLADPRFAGKIYTDRHGNAVFPHHDRQGLCGFELRNTRFKGFAKGGQKGLWFSAHHPDDHSLVITESAIESLSYHALHRPDATRYFSIAGEMNPMQRQLLESAFQKLSPGASILLATNNDTGGRHLDEQIKAIALATGRADLAL
;
A
#
# COMPACT_ATOMS: atom_id res chain seq x y z
N GLN A 1 -7.39 -17.00 -10.70
CA GLN A 1 -8.26 -16.53 -9.58
C GLN A 1 -8.42 -15.01 -9.59
N PHE A 2 -7.33 -14.22 -9.67
CA PHE A 2 -7.39 -12.75 -9.67
C PHE A 2 -8.14 -12.18 -10.90
N ALA A 3 -7.99 -12.77 -12.08
CA ALA A 3 -8.62 -12.31 -13.33
C ALA A 3 -10.17 -12.29 -13.30
N ALA A 4 -10.78 -12.99 -12.35
CA ALA A 4 -12.24 -13.00 -12.17
C ALA A 4 -12.74 -11.97 -11.14
N MET A 5 -11.86 -11.17 -10.56
CA MET A 5 -12.22 -10.15 -9.57
C MET A 5 -12.63 -8.86 -10.26
N GLN A 6 -13.51 -8.10 -9.61
CA GLN A 6 -14.04 -6.86 -10.16
C GLN A 6 -13.30 -5.67 -9.52
N PRO A 7 -12.81 -4.70 -10.29
CA PRO A 7 -12.23 -3.49 -9.72
C PRO A 7 -13.30 -2.69 -8.97
N VAL A 8 -12.93 -2.16 -7.81
CA VAL A 8 -13.78 -1.24 -7.05
C VAL A 8 -13.78 0.12 -7.74
N GLN A 9 -14.99 0.64 -8.00
CA GLN A 9 -15.22 1.92 -8.67
C GLN A 9 -16.11 2.84 -7.82
N GLY A 10 -15.63 3.17 -6.62
CA GLY A 10 -16.31 4.13 -5.73
C GLY A 10 -17.19 3.53 -4.64
N ALA A 11 -17.47 2.23 -4.64
CA ALA A 11 -18.28 1.61 -3.59
C ALA A 11 -17.76 0.21 -3.23
N HIS A 12 -17.69 -0.07 -1.92
CA HIS A 12 -17.39 -1.40 -1.39
C HIS A 12 -17.97 -1.55 0.02
N PRO A 13 -18.96 -2.44 0.25
CA PRO A 13 -19.69 -2.50 1.52
C PRO A 13 -18.80 -2.58 2.77
N TYR A 14 -17.82 -3.48 2.77
CA TYR A 14 -16.90 -3.63 3.91
C TYR A 14 -16.04 -2.38 4.14
N LEU A 15 -15.49 -1.79 3.08
CA LEU A 15 -14.61 -0.62 3.23
C LEU A 15 -15.37 0.61 3.69
N GLU A 16 -16.61 0.81 3.22
CA GLU A 16 -17.44 1.96 3.61
C GLU A 16 -18.09 1.75 4.97
N ALA A 17 -18.82 0.64 5.17
CA ALA A 17 -19.61 0.44 6.36
C ALA A 17 -18.76 0.18 7.60
N GLU A 18 -17.69 -0.61 7.49
CA GLU A 18 -16.88 -1.02 8.64
C GLU A 18 -15.58 -0.25 8.77
N ARG A 19 -14.90 -0.02 7.65
CA ARG A 19 -13.61 0.70 7.67
C ARG A 19 -13.77 2.21 7.55
N LYS A 20 -15.00 2.70 7.31
CA LYS A 20 -15.33 4.12 7.18
C LYS A 20 -14.53 4.85 6.10
N ILE A 21 -14.12 4.12 5.06
CA ILE A 21 -13.46 4.73 3.91
C ILE A 21 -14.53 5.39 3.04
N PRO A 22 -14.46 6.71 2.81
CA PRO A 22 -15.46 7.40 1.99
C PRO A 22 -15.46 6.88 0.55
N ALA A 23 -16.65 6.80 -0.07
CA ALA A 23 -16.81 6.43 -1.48
C ALA A 23 -15.93 7.30 -2.42
N ALA A 24 -15.77 8.58 -2.10
CA ALA A 24 -14.91 9.49 -2.83
C ALA A 24 -13.42 9.04 -2.86
N VAL A 25 -12.93 8.42 -1.80
CA VAL A 25 -11.57 7.84 -1.75
C VAL A 25 -11.50 6.59 -2.62
N LEU A 26 -12.53 5.74 -2.57
CA LEU A 26 -12.58 4.52 -3.41
C LEU A 26 -12.70 4.85 -4.90
N ALA A 27 -13.26 6.02 -5.23
CA ALA A 27 -13.38 6.53 -6.61
C ALA A 27 -12.17 7.36 -7.05
N ASP A 28 -11.23 7.67 -6.15
CA ASP A 28 -10.07 8.49 -6.48
C ASP A 28 -9.20 7.79 -7.54
N PRO A 29 -8.81 8.50 -8.62
CA PRO A 29 -7.91 7.96 -9.64
C PRO A 29 -6.61 7.38 -9.08
N ARG A 30 -6.15 7.87 -7.92
CA ARG A 30 -4.98 7.36 -7.18
C ARG A 30 -5.11 5.87 -6.86
N PHE A 31 -6.34 5.38 -6.64
CA PHE A 31 -6.63 3.99 -6.26
C PHE A 31 -7.33 3.19 -7.37
N ALA A 32 -7.52 3.77 -8.54
CA ALA A 32 -8.12 3.06 -9.69
C ALA A 32 -7.30 1.81 -10.05
N GLY A 33 -7.96 0.66 -10.12
CA GLY A 33 -7.31 -0.63 -10.40
C GLY A 33 -6.35 -1.12 -9.29
N LYS A 34 -6.47 -0.59 -8.06
CA LYS A 34 -5.65 -0.99 -6.90
C LYS A 34 -6.46 -1.71 -5.82
N ILE A 35 -7.77 -1.71 -5.96
CA ILE A 35 -8.73 -2.35 -5.04
C ILE A 35 -9.69 -3.16 -5.90
N TYR A 36 -9.95 -4.40 -5.48
CA TYR A 36 -10.89 -5.30 -6.17
C TYR A 36 -11.86 -5.94 -5.18
N THR A 37 -12.92 -6.53 -5.70
CA THR A 37 -13.86 -7.36 -4.95
C THR A 37 -13.86 -8.76 -5.53
N ASP A 38 -13.78 -9.78 -4.68
CA ASP A 38 -13.95 -11.16 -5.10
C ASP A 38 -15.43 -11.60 -5.04
N ARG A 39 -15.73 -12.84 -5.48
CA ARG A 39 -17.08 -13.41 -5.45
C ARG A 39 -17.71 -13.55 -4.06
N HIS A 40 -16.92 -13.41 -2.99
CA HIS A 40 -17.37 -13.50 -1.61
C HIS A 40 -17.56 -12.12 -0.96
N GLY A 41 -17.38 -11.03 -1.73
CA GLY A 41 -17.44 -9.67 -1.23
C GLY A 41 -16.23 -9.23 -0.41
N ASN A 42 -15.10 -9.94 -0.50
CA ASN A 42 -13.87 -9.50 0.12
C ASN A 42 -13.28 -8.31 -0.62
N ALA A 43 -12.77 -7.33 0.12
CA ALA A 43 -11.85 -6.35 -0.44
C ALA A 43 -10.51 -7.04 -0.73
N VAL A 44 -9.99 -6.85 -1.94
CA VAL A 44 -8.79 -7.50 -2.44
C VAL A 44 -7.77 -6.45 -2.85
N PHE A 45 -6.56 -6.59 -2.35
CA PHE A 45 -5.45 -5.66 -2.57
C PHE A 45 -4.30 -6.41 -3.28
N PRO A 46 -4.08 -6.18 -4.60
CA PRO A 46 -3.06 -6.89 -5.36
C PRO A 46 -1.66 -6.48 -4.93
N HIS A 47 -0.79 -7.46 -4.72
CA HIS A 47 0.62 -7.28 -4.47
C HIS A 47 1.45 -7.58 -5.71
N HIS A 48 2.45 -6.77 -5.94
CA HIS A 48 3.32 -6.86 -7.11
C HIS A 48 4.78 -6.98 -6.69
N ASP A 49 5.52 -7.69 -7.49
CA ASP A 49 6.98 -7.73 -7.49
C ASP A 49 7.54 -7.16 -8.83
N ARG A 50 8.80 -7.45 -9.13
CA ARG A 50 9.42 -7.00 -10.39
C ARG A 50 8.86 -7.67 -11.65
N GLN A 51 8.18 -8.81 -11.50
CA GLN A 51 7.59 -9.58 -12.60
C GLN A 51 6.10 -9.26 -12.81
N GLY A 52 5.49 -8.54 -11.88
CA GLY A 52 4.08 -8.15 -11.93
C GLY A 52 3.28 -8.62 -10.72
N LEU A 53 2.03 -9.03 -10.92
CA LEU A 53 1.16 -9.52 -9.86
C LEU A 53 1.71 -10.83 -9.26
N CYS A 54 2.10 -10.81 -7.99
CA CYS A 54 2.67 -11.97 -7.29
C CYS A 54 1.74 -12.55 -6.21
N GLY A 55 0.73 -11.81 -5.78
CA GLY A 55 -0.24 -12.25 -4.79
C GLY A 55 -1.27 -11.17 -4.49
N PHE A 56 -2.12 -11.39 -3.52
CA PHE A 56 -3.08 -10.39 -3.08
C PHE A 56 -3.53 -10.63 -1.64
N GLU A 57 -3.76 -9.56 -0.91
CA GLU A 57 -4.38 -9.58 0.40
C GLU A 57 -5.91 -9.58 0.26
N LEU A 58 -6.59 -10.31 1.17
CA LEU A 58 -8.05 -10.38 1.26
C LEU A 58 -8.51 -9.89 2.63
N ARG A 59 -9.52 -9.04 2.63
CA ARG A 59 -10.09 -8.45 3.84
C ARG A 59 -11.61 -8.39 3.80
N ASN A 60 -12.24 -8.82 4.88
CA ASN A 60 -13.64 -8.51 5.18
C ASN A 60 -13.82 -8.47 6.70
N THR A 61 -15.07 -8.35 7.19
CA THR A 61 -15.44 -8.31 8.61
C THR A 61 -14.84 -9.44 9.45
N ARG A 62 -14.78 -10.65 8.87
CA ARG A 62 -14.43 -11.89 9.59
C ARG A 62 -13.15 -12.54 9.09
N PHE A 63 -12.55 -11.98 8.05
CA PHE A 63 -11.43 -12.61 7.39
C PHE A 63 -10.33 -11.61 7.06
N LYS A 64 -9.12 -11.96 7.48
CA LYS A 64 -7.86 -11.35 7.07
C LYS A 64 -6.97 -12.46 6.56
N GLY A 65 -6.55 -12.40 5.32
CA GLY A 65 -5.69 -13.43 4.74
C GLY A 65 -4.93 -12.98 3.51
N PHE A 66 -4.13 -13.88 3.01
CA PHE A 66 -3.36 -13.71 1.79
C PHE A 66 -3.64 -14.86 0.82
N ALA A 67 -3.53 -14.61 -0.48
CA ALA A 67 -3.80 -15.61 -1.52
C ALA A 67 -2.96 -16.87 -1.30
N LYS A 68 -3.61 -18.05 -1.31
CA LYS A 68 -2.91 -19.32 -1.20
C LYS A 68 -1.92 -19.49 -2.36
N GLY A 69 -0.66 -19.75 -2.04
CA GLY A 69 0.42 -19.85 -3.03
C GLY A 69 0.92 -18.51 -3.59
N GLY A 70 0.30 -17.39 -3.20
CA GLY A 70 0.79 -16.07 -3.55
C GLY A 70 1.97 -15.62 -2.68
N GLN A 71 2.76 -14.69 -3.21
CA GLN A 71 3.89 -14.06 -2.49
C GLN A 71 3.53 -12.63 -2.09
N LYS A 72 3.99 -12.20 -0.91
CA LYS A 72 3.85 -10.81 -0.47
C LYS A 72 4.90 -9.93 -1.16
N GLY A 73 4.48 -9.24 -2.22
CA GLY A 73 5.18 -8.10 -2.78
C GLY A 73 4.70 -6.80 -2.14
N LEU A 74 4.65 -5.71 -2.88
CA LEU A 74 4.09 -4.44 -2.43
C LEU A 74 2.71 -4.21 -3.05
N TRP A 75 1.76 -3.77 -2.24
CA TRP A 75 0.62 -3.03 -2.76
C TRP A 75 1.03 -1.57 -2.92
N PHE A 76 0.54 -0.91 -3.97
CA PHE A 76 0.83 0.50 -4.21
C PHE A 76 -0.30 1.20 -4.97
N SER A 77 -0.47 2.50 -4.67
CA SER A 77 -1.36 3.39 -5.40
C SER A 77 -0.85 3.67 -6.82
N ALA A 78 -1.66 4.31 -7.66
CA ALA A 78 -1.19 4.82 -8.93
C ALA A 78 -0.02 5.81 -8.73
N HIS A 79 0.90 5.82 -9.68
CA HIS A 79 2.00 6.77 -9.73
C HIS A 79 1.60 7.98 -10.56
N HIS A 80 1.98 9.17 -10.11
CA HIS A 80 1.87 10.41 -10.86
C HIS A 80 3.27 11.03 -11.02
N PRO A 81 3.61 11.65 -12.17
CA PRO A 81 4.94 12.27 -12.35
C PRO A 81 5.28 13.33 -11.30
N ASP A 82 4.30 14.01 -10.76
CA ASP A 82 4.45 15.07 -9.77
C ASP A 82 4.54 14.55 -8.33
N ASP A 83 4.48 13.22 -8.13
CA ASP A 83 4.60 12.65 -6.79
C ASP A 83 5.98 12.95 -6.19
N HIS A 84 5.98 13.66 -5.06
CA HIS A 84 7.17 14.00 -4.29
C HIS A 84 7.09 13.49 -2.83
N SER A 85 6.02 12.81 -2.47
CA SER A 85 5.85 12.18 -1.17
C SER A 85 5.44 10.71 -1.33
N LEU A 86 6.02 9.85 -0.50
CA LEU A 86 5.67 8.45 -0.39
C LEU A 86 5.22 8.16 1.04
N VAL A 87 3.96 7.75 1.22
CA VAL A 87 3.46 7.26 2.50
C VAL A 87 3.52 5.74 2.51
N ILE A 88 4.13 5.17 3.56
CA ILE A 88 4.23 3.73 3.77
C ILE A 88 3.40 3.34 4.99
N THR A 89 2.54 2.34 4.82
CA THR A 89 1.63 1.82 5.83
C THR A 89 1.78 0.30 5.97
N GLU A 90 1.24 -0.27 7.04
CA GLU A 90 1.25 -1.73 7.23
C GLU A 90 0.23 -2.43 6.33
N SER A 91 -0.89 -1.79 6.00
CA SER A 91 -1.93 -2.36 5.13
C SER A 91 -2.46 -1.34 4.14
N ALA A 92 -2.99 -1.82 3.01
CA ALA A 92 -3.61 -0.96 2.00
C ALA A 92 -4.80 -0.15 2.58
N ILE A 93 -5.56 -0.73 3.54
CA ILE A 93 -6.67 -0.03 4.19
C ILE A 93 -6.17 1.18 4.99
N GLU A 94 -5.02 1.08 5.64
CA GLU A 94 -4.40 2.21 6.34
C GLU A 94 -3.96 3.31 5.37
N SER A 95 -3.45 2.95 4.18
CA SER A 95 -3.17 3.94 3.12
C SER A 95 -4.44 4.68 2.68
N LEU A 96 -5.56 3.96 2.49
CA LEU A 96 -6.84 4.57 2.17
C LEU A 96 -7.34 5.47 3.30
N SER A 97 -7.20 5.02 4.56
CA SER A 97 -7.57 5.80 5.74
C SER A 97 -6.73 7.06 5.87
N TYR A 98 -5.42 6.96 5.67
CA TYR A 98 -4.52 8.10 5.67
C TYR A 98 -4.91 9.13 4.61
N HIS A 99 -5.18 8.66 3.39
CA HIS A 99 -5.64 9.54 2.31
C HIS A 99 -6.99 10.21 2.65
N ALA A 100 -7.93 9.46 3.23
CA ALA A 100 -9.24 9.99 3.65
C ALA A 100 -9.12 11.12 4.67
N LEU A 101 -8.19 10.98 5.62
CA LEU A 101 -8.01 11.92 6.74
C LEU A 101 -7.20 13.16 6.36
N HIS A 102 -6.15 12.99 5.56
CA HIS A 102 -5.15 14.03 5.33
C HIS A 102 -5.21 14.64 3.92
N ARG A 103 -5.73 13.89 2.93
CA ARG A 103 -5.82 14.30 1.51
C ARG A 103 -4.54 14.98 0.98
N PRO A 104 -3.37 14.39 1.19
CA PRO A 104 -2.13 15.04 0.79
C PRO A 104 -2.02 15.09 -0.73
N ASP A 105 -1.54 16.22 -1.23
CA ASP A 105 -1.24 16.39 -2.64
C ASP A 105 0.02 15.61 -3.04
N ALA A 106 0.17 15.31 -4.33
CA ALA A 106 1.37 14.74 -4.94
C ALA A 106 1.99 13.58 -4.12
N THR A 107 1.12 12.70 -3.61
CA THR A 107 1.50 11.64 -2.67
C THR A 107 1.17 10.25 -3.19
N ARG A 108 2.15 9.37 -3.15
CA ARG A 108 2.04 7.96 -3.47
C ARG A 108 1.97 7.11 -2.20
N TYR A 109 1.35 5.93 -2.28
CA TYR A 109 1.16 5.03 -1.15
C TYR A 109 1.74 3.66 -1.44
N PHE A 110 2.43 3.07 -0.44
CA PHE A 110 2.81 1.67 -0.42
C PHE A 110 2.32 0.98 0.84
N SER A 111 1.99 -0.31 0.73
CA SER A 111 1.80 -1.14 1.91
C SER A 111 2.46 -2.51 1.74
N ILE A 112 2.81 -3.13 2.88
CA ILE A 112 3.56 -4.38 2.96
C ILE A 112 2.71 -5.58 3.41
N ALA A 113 1.47 -5.37 3.85
CA ALA A 113 0.58 -6.37 4.43
C ALA A 113 1.17 -7.06 5.69
N GLY A 114 1.52 -6.26 6.68
CA GLY A 114 2.06 -6.70 7.97
C GLY A 114 3.59 -6.82 7.97
N GLU A 115 4.14 -7.91 8.50
CA GLU A 115 5.59 -8.11 8.61
C GLU A 115 6.30 -8.13 7.25
N MET A 116 7.42 -7.39 7.17
CA MET A 116 8.23 -7.26 5.94
C MET A 116 9.07 -8.51 5.70
N ASN A 117 9.05 -9.00 4.47
CA ASN A 117 9.91 -10.09 4.01
C ASN A 117 11.14 -9.59 3.22
N PRO A 118 12.15 -10.43 2.95
CA PRO A 118 13.35 -10.03 2.22
C PRO A 118 13.09 -9.49 0.80
N MET A 119 12.09 -10.02 0.09
CA MET A 119 11.73 -9.53 -1.24
C MET A 119 11.16 -8.11 -1.17
N GLN A 120 10.28 -7.84 -0.20
CA GLN A 120 9.72 -6.50 0.01
C GLN A 120 10.80 -5.48 0.34
N ARG A 121 11.81 -5.87 1.13
CA ARG A 121 12.99 -5.03 1.39
C ARG A 121 13.66 -4.58 0.09
N GLN A 122 13.94 -5.52 -0.82
CA GLN A 122 14.57 -5.23 -2.12
C GLN A 122 13.66 -4.36 -3.02
N LEU A 123 12.35 -4.57 -2.95
CA LEU A 123 11.39 -3.76 -3.70
C LEU A 123 11.36 -2.31 -3.20
N LEU A 124 11.36 -2.10 -1.87
CA LEU A 124 11.41 -0.77 -1.27
C LEU A 124 12.73 -0.06 -1.62
N GLU A 125 13.87 -0.73 -1.49
CA GLU A 125 15.16 -0.18 -1.88
C GLU A 125 15.15 0.29 -3.34
N SER A 126 14.66 -0.56 -4.26
CA SER A 126 14.54 -0.20 -5.68
C SER A 126 13.56 0.95 -5.91
N ALA A 127 12.50 1.04 -5.11
CA ALA A 127 11.53 2.13 -5.20
C ALA A 127 12.12 3.45 -4.71
N PHE A 128 12.85 3.45 -3.59
CA PHE A 128 13.48 4.65 -3.03
C PHE A 128 14.54 5.23 -3.97
N GLN A 129 15.30 4.38 -4.66
CA GLN A 129 16.24 4.82 -5.69
C GLN A 129 15.56 5.59 -6.85
N LYS A 130 14.27 5.33 -7.09
CA LYS A 130 13.49 5.93 -8.19
C LYS A 130 12.62 7.11 -7.76
N LEU A 131 12.61 7.47 -6.49
CA LEU A 131 11.87 8.64 -6.02
C LEU A 131 12.46 9.91 -6.62
N SER A 132 11.63 10.91 -6.82
CA SER A 132 12.03 12.24 -7.27
C SER A 132 13.12 12.82 -6.35
N PRO A 133 14.04 13.64 -6.85
CA PRO A 133 15.00 14.34 -5.99
C PRO A 133 14.29 15.15 -4.90
N GLY A 134 14.77 15.03 -3.66
CA GLY A 134 14.20 15.72 -2.50
C GLY A 134 12.84 15.19 -2.04
N ALA A 135 12.43 14.01 -2.51
CA ALA A 135 11.17 13.41 -2.08
C ALA A 135 11.16 13.08 -0.58
N SER A 136 9.96 13.11 0.02
CA SER A 136 9.77 12.70 1.40
C SER A 136 9.21 11.28 1.49
N ILE A 137 9.64 10.54 2.50
CA ILE A 137 9.08 9.24 2.90
C ILE A 137 8.45 9.41 4.26
N LEU A 138 7.13 9.20 4.35
CA LEU A 138 6.39 9.30 5.59
C LEU A 138 5.97 7.90 6.04
N LEU A 139 6.33 7.55 7.27
CA LEU A 139 5.99 6.27 7.89
C LEU A 139 4.70 6.45 8.68
N ALA A 140 3.61 5.91 8.16
CA ALA A 140 2.29 5.92 8.80
C ALA A 140 1.94 4.50 9.28
N THR A 141 2.81 3.96 10.13
CA THR A 141 2.69 2.64 10.76
C THR A 141 1.98 2.73 12.10
N ASN A 142 1.66 1.59 12.69
CA ASN A 142 1.02 1.54 14.00
C ASN A 142 1.98 2.01 15.12
N ASN A 143 1.44 2.73 16.10
CA ASN A 143 2.22 3.17 17.26
C ASN A 143 2.36 2.04 18.31
N ASP A 144 2.83 0.89 17.87
CA ASP A 144 3.14 -0.27 18.71
C ASP A 144 4.56 -0.79 18.45
N THR A 145 4.94 -1.89 19.09
CA THR A 145 6.28 -2.46 18.92
C THR A 145 6.53 -2.94 17.50
N GLY A 146 5.51 -3.51 16.83
CA GLY A 146 5.61 -3.98 15.45
C GLY A 146 5.83 -2.83 14.47
N GLY A 147 5.02 -1.76 14.59
CA GLY A 147 5.15 -0.58 13.75
C GLY A 147 6.50 0.13 13.94
N ARG A 148 6.97 0.29 15.18
CA ARG A 148 8.30 0.86 15.44
C ARG A 148 9.43 0.03 14.85
N HIS A 149 9.33 -1.31 14.94
CA HIS A 149 10.31 -2.20 14.30
C HIS A 149 10.31 -2.06 12.78
N LEU A 150 9.13 -1.95 12.18
CA LEU A 150 8.99 -1.70 10.75
C LEU A 150 9.58 -0.36 10.34
N ASP A 151 9.36 0.70 11.11
CA ASP A 151 9.94 2.02 10.88
C ASP A 151 11.46 1.96 10.83
N GLU A 152 12.09 1.29 11.80
CA GLU A 152 13.55 1.14 11.82
C GLU A 152 14.07 0.34 10.61
N GLN A 153 13.34 -0.68 10.18
CA GLN A 153 13.69 -1.42 8.97
C GLN A 153 13.62 -0.54 7.72
N ILE A 154 12.56 0.27 7.58
CA ILE A 154 12.37 1.15 6.42
C ILE A 154 13.41 2.27 6.41
N LYS A 155 13.70 2.88 7.56
CA LYS A 155 14.79 3.87 7.71
C LYS A 155 16.14 3.29 7.30
N ALA A 156 16.45 2.07 7.75
CA ALA A 156 17.69 1.40 7.37
C ALA A 156 17.78 1.14 5.84
N ILE A 157 16.66 0.81 5.20
CA ILE A 157 16.60 0.66 3.74
C ILE A 157 16.86 2.01 3.06
N ALA A 158 16.21 3.08 3.50
CA ALA A 158 16.40 4.41 2.92
C ALA A 158 17.85 4.87 3.04
N LEU A 159 18.47 4.71 4.21
CA LEU A 159 19.89 5.01 4.43
C LEU A 159 20.81 4.19 3.51
N ALA A 160 20.53 2.89 3.32
CA ALA A 160 21.32 2.01 2.46
C ALA A 160 21.28 2.40 0.98
N THR A 161 20.29 3.18 0.53
CA THR A 161 20.23 3.70 -0.84
C THR A 161 21.30 4.74 -1.14
N GLY A 162 21.92 5.36 -0.13
CA GLY A 162 22.84 6.48 -0.28
C GLY A 162 22.17 7.80 -0.73
N ARG A 163 20.85 7.85 -0.81
CA ARG A 163 20.05 9.02 -1.20
C ARG A 163 19.92 9.99 -0.02
N ALA A 164 20.94 10.84 0.18
CA ALA A 164 20.97 11.85 1.25
C ALA A 164 19.93 12.98 1.07
N ASP A 165 19.34 13.06 -0.10
CA ASP A 165 18.30 14.03 -0.45
C ASP A 165 16.89 13.62 0.00
N LEU A 166 16.66 12.36 0.41
CA LEU A 166 15.36 11.89 0.88
C LEU A 166 15.11 12.37 2.30
N ALA A 167 13.94 12.97 2.54
CA ALA A 167 13.46 13.29 3.88
C ALA A 167 12.68 12.09 4.47
N LEU A 168 12.92 11.78 5.77
CA LEU A 168 12.29 10.70 6.53
C LEU A 168 11.60 11.25 7.78
#